data_7c4d2711f4f6e0515945ef73b18c7a3c
#
_entry.id   7c4d2711f4f6e0515945ef73b18c7a3c
#
_cell.length_a   1.000
_cell.length_b   1.000
_cell.length_c   1.000
_cell.angle_alpha   90.00
_cell.angle_beta   90.00
_cell.angle_gamma   90.00
#
_symmetry.space_group_name_H-M   'P 1'
#
loop_
_entity.id
_entity.type
_entity.pdbx_description
1 polymer ?
#
loop_
_entity_poly.entity_id
_entity_poly.type
_entity_poly.pdbx_seq_one_letter_code
_entity_poly.pdbx_strand_id
1 'polypeptide(L)'
;MTTKESPPTFFRTNKFTSAFQELIDAYGVAAYREANPAVFTIITFPFLFAVMFGDAGHGMVVLAFGLWMCIKEKQLESRKIDSEIWKIFFAGRYLIALMAMFSIYTGLIYNDVFSKSINVFGSSWHTYQTDKDILSRKADMIDPSSKEGWYGTPYPFGVDPIWQVTKSDHANLIFYFKSLVDV
;
A
#
# COMPACT_ATOMS: atom_id res chain seq x y z
N MET A 1 24.95 8.48 45.99
CA MET A 1 25.02 7.79 44.70
C MET A 1 24.18 8.58 43.70
N THR A 2 24.81 9.38 42.85
CA THR A 2 24.12 10.12 41.79
C THR A 2 23.92 9.14 40.65
N THR A 3 22.68 8.69 40.45
CA THR A 3 22.31 7.90 39.29
C THR A 3 22.58 8.74 38.04
N LYS A 4 23.48 8.26 37.16
CA LYS A 4 23.78 8.90 35.86
C LYS A 4 22.71 8.57 34.79
N GLU A 5 21.46 8.45 35.20
CA GLU A 5 20.37 8.22 34.24
C GLU A 5 19.99 9.54 33.61
N SER A 6 20.19 9.63 32.30
CA SER A 6 19.73 10.77 31.52
C SER A 6 18.19 10.76 31.46
N PRO A 7 17.53 11.92 31.60
CA PRO A 7 16.08 11.98 31.51
C PRO A 7 15.61 11.60 30.09
N PRO A 8 14.42 10.98 29.94
CA PRO A 8 13.87 10.67 28.63
C PRO A 8 13.55 11.97 27.86
N THR A 9 13.64 11.90 26.53
CA THR A 9 13.26 13.02 25.66
C THR A 9 11.74 13.09 25.55
N PHE A 10 11.17 14.27 25.75
CA PHE A 10 9.76 14.51 25.54
C PHE A 10 9.53 15.10 24.13
N PHE A 11 8.71 14.41 23.33
CA PHE A 11 8.26 14.91 22.04
C PHE A 11 6.81 15.40 22.13
N ARG A 12 6.59 16.65 21.71
CA ARG A 12 5.25 17.21 21.66
C ARG A 12 4.48 16.61 20.48
N THR A 13 3.39 15.92 20.76
CA THR A 13 2.55 15.26 19.76
C THR A 13 1.21 15.98 19.61
N ASN A 14 0.63 15.87 18.41
CA ASN A 14 -0.74 16.28 18.09
C ASN A 14 -1.60 15.03 17.86
N LYS A 15 -2.91 15.18 17.78
CA LYS A 15 -3.85 14.08 17.47
C LYS A 15 -3.46 13.27 16.21
N PHE A 16 -2.86 13.93 15.23
CA PHE A 16 -2.37 13.29 14.01
C PHE A 16 -1.06 12.52 14.25
N THR A 17 -0.11 13.14 14.94
CA THR A 17 1.24 12.57 15.12
C THR A 17 1.34 11.58 16.26
N SER A 18 0.36 11.53 17.17
CA SER A 18 0.39 10.62 18.32
C SER A 18 0.47 9.15 17.92
N ALA A 19 -0.32 8.73 16.93
CA ALA A 19 -0.31 7.35 16.46
C ALA A 19 1.05 6.92 15.87
N PHE A 20 1.72 7.83 15.17
CA PHE A 20 3.05 7.57 14.62
C PHE A 20 4.12 7.54 15.71
N GLN A 21 3.97 8.39 16.73
CA GLN A 21 4.88 8.39 17.87
C GLN A 21 4.73 7.10 18.69
N GLU A 22 3.51 6.65 18.95
CA GLU A 22 3.24 5.38 19.63
C GLU A 22 3.79 4.19 18.86
N LEU A 23 3.70 4.21 17.52
CA LEU A 23 4.30 3.18 16.67
C LEU A 23 5.82 3.10 16.86
N ILE A 24 6.50 4.25 16.92
CA ILE A 24 7.96 4.30 17.11
C ILE A 24 8.33 3.93 18.54
N ASP A 25 7.61 4.41 19.53
CA ASP A 25 7.85 4.12 20.93
C ASP A 25 7.71 2.62 21.23
N ALA A 26 6.94 1.89 20.42
CA ALA A 26 6.87 0.43 20.49
C ALA A 26 8.19 -0.26 20.07
N TYR A 27 9.01 0.38 19.23
CA TYR A 27 10.34 -0.12 18.88
C TYR A 27 11.42 0.32 19.86
N GLY A 28 11.28 1.48 20.47
CA GLY A 28 12.20 1.99 21.47
C GLY A 28 11.98 3.46 21.77
N VAL A 29 12.24 3.84 23.02
CA VAL A 29 12.13 5.23 23.48
C VAL A 29 13.43 5.98 23.17
N ALA A 30 13.32 7.16 22.61
CA ALA A 30 14.45 7.99 22.23
C ALA A 30 15.31 8.40 23.45
N ALA A 31 16.63 8.35 23.28
CA ALA A 31 17.57 8.83 24.29
C ALA A 31 17.57 10.38 24.36
N TYR A 32 18.15 10.92 25.42
CA TYR A 32 18.20 12.37 25.62
C TYR A 32 18.91 13.10 24.46
N ARG A 33 18.23 14.08 23.87
CA ARG A 33 18.67 14.85 22.68
C ARG A 33 18.76 14.05 21.37
N GLU A 34 18.10 12.91 21.28
CA GLU A 34 18.00 12.16 20.03
C GLU A 34 16.95 12.81 19.10
N ALA A 35 17.22 12.78 17.80
CA ALA A 35 16.27 13.27 16.80
C ALA A 35 15.04 12.37 16.74
N ASN A 36 13.85 12.97 16.60
CA ASN A 36 12.62 12.21 16.52
C ASN A 36 12.44 11.55 15.13
N PRO A 37 12.46 10.23 15.02
CA PRO A 37 12.25 9.54 13.74
C PRO A 37 10.78 9.57 13.28
N ALA A 38 9.82 9.98 14.14
CA ALA A 38 8.39 10.04 13.80
C ALA A 38 8.11 10.89 12.57
N VAL A 39 8.86 11.98 12.37
CA VAL A 39 8.69 12.88 11.22
C VAL A 39 8.88 12.14 9.88
N PHE A 40 9.86 11.28 9.81
CA PHE A 40 10.12 10.47 8.61
C PHE A 40 9.13 9.32 8.49
N THR A 41 8.75 8.72 9.59
CA THR A 41 7.82 7.58 9.64
C THR A 41 6.42 7.95 9.15
N ILE A 42 5.99 9.20 9.33
CA ILE A 42 4.68 9.69 8.81
C ILE A 42 4.54 9.43 7.31
N ILE A 43 5.61 9.53 6.54
CA ILE A 43 5.58 9.33 5.09
C ILE A 43 6.03 7.92 4.73
N THR A 44 7.15 7.46 5.29
CA THR A 44 7.77 6.20 4.88
C THR A 44 6.95 4.98 5.25
N PHE A 45 6.36 4.95 6.43
CA PHE A 45 5.60 3.79 6.89
C PHE A 45 4.32 3.55 6.04
N PRO A 46 3.44 4.56 5.82
CA PRO A 46 2.28 4.37 4.96
C PRO A 46 2.65 4.06 3.52
N PHE A 47 3.75 4.62 3.01
CA PHE A 47 4.22 4.34 1.66
C PHE A 47 4.71 2.88 1.53
N LEU A 48 5.54 2.40 2.44
CA LEU A 48 6.02 1.01 2.44
C LEU A 48 4.86 0.02 2.60
N PHE A 49 3.91 0.31 3.49
CA PHE A 49 2.69 -0.48 3.59
C PHE A 49 1.95 -0.55 2.25
N ALA A 50 1.79 0.57 1.58
CA ALA A 50 1.09 0.66 0.31
C ALA A 50 1.81 -0.08 -0.83
N VAL A 51 3.14 -0.12 -0.83
CA VAL A 51 3.92 -0.92 -1.79
C VAL A 51 3.63 -2.41 -1.63
N MET A 52 3.48 -2.86 -0.38
CA MET A 52 3.12 -4.25 -0.08
C MET A 52 1.64 -4.54 -0.34
N PHE A 53 0.76 -3.61 0.00
CA PHE A 53 -0.70 -3.74 -0.11
C PHE A 53 -1.26 -2.91 -1.28
N GLY A 54 -0.67 -3.00 -2.45
CA GLY A 54 -0.99 -2.20 -3.62
C GLY A 54 -2.28 -2.62 -4.34
N ASP A 55 -3.43 -2.52 -3.69
CA ASP A 55 -4.76 -2.77 -4.28
C ASP A 55 -5.65 -1.53 -4.12
N ALA A 56 -6.04 -0.93 -5.25
CA ALA A 56 -6.86 0.27 -5.27
C ALA A 56 -8.28 0.03 -4.74
N GLY A 57 -8.85 -1.16 -4.99
CA GLY A 57 -10.21 -1.49 -4.55
C GLY A 57 -10.32 -1.61 -3.04
N HIS A 58 -9.45 -2.41 -2.43
CA HIS A 58 -9.38 -2.55 -0.98
C HIS A 58 -8.95 -1.24 -0.32
N GLY A 59 -8.02 -0.50 -0.92
CA GLY A 59 -7.60 0.83 -0.47
C GLY A 59 -8.77 1.81 -0.37
N MET A 60 -9.69 1.83 -1.34
CA MET A 60 -10.88 2.68 -1.30
C MET A 60 -11.83 2.32 -0.13
N VAL A 61 -12.02 1.03 0.14
CA VAL A 61 -12.86 0.59 1.26
C VAL A 61 -12.26 1.01 2.60
N VAL A 62 -10.95 0.79 2.77
CA VAL A 62 -10.23 1.20 3.99
C VAL A 62 -10.20 2.72 4.14
N LEU A 63 -10.05 3.46 3.02
CA LEU A 63 -10.09 4.92 3.05
C LEU A 63 -11.47 5.44 3.47
N ALA A 64 -12.55 4.87 2.93
CA ALA A 64 -13.91 5.24 3.31
C ALA A 64 -14.14 5.03 4.82
N PHE A 65 -13.66 3.91 5.36
CA PHE A 65 -13.73 3.63 6.80
C PHE A 65 -12.88 4.62 7.62
N GLY A 66 -11.65 4.88 7.22
CA GLY A 66 -10.75 5.84 7.88
C GLY A 66 -11.30 7.26 7.88
N LEU A 67 -11.80 7.72 6.74
CA LEU A 67 -12.44 9.04 6.61
C LEU A 67 -13.72 9.14 7.45
N TRP A 68 -14.54 8.10 7.48
CA TRP A 68 -15.71 8.05 8.33
C TRP A 68 -15.35 8.24 9.81
N MET A 69 -14.29 7.57 10.29
CA MET A 69 -13.80 7.76 11.66
C MET A 69 -13.28 9.17 11.91
N CYS A 70 -12.58 9.77 10.93
CA CYS A 70 -12.05 11.14 11.03
C CYS A 70 -13.19 12.19 11.05
N ILE A 71 -14.18 12.07 10.18
CA ILE A 71 -15.31 13.02 10.08
C ILE A 71 -16.19 12.94 11.32
N LYS A 72 -16.45 11.75 11.82
CA LYS A 72 -17.30 11.53 12.99
C LYS A 72 -16.53 11.48 14.31
N GLU A 73 -15.30 11.99 14.34
CA GLU A 73 -14.42 11.97 15.51
C GLU A 73 -15.14 12.42 16.80
N LYS A 74 -15.78 13.60 16.77
CA LYS A 74 -16.47 14.17 17.95
C LYS A 74 -17.63 13.28 18.45
N GLN A 75 -18.35 12.64 17.55
CA GLN A 75 -19.46 11.76 17.91
C GLN A 75 -18.97 10.42 18.47
N LEU A 76 -17.87 9.91 17.92
CA LEU A 76 -17.29 8.63 18.34
C LEU A 76 -16.52 8.78 19.66
N GLU A 77 -15.87 9.90 19.87
CA GLU A 77 -15.17 10.22 21.13
C GLU A 77 -16.16 10.34 22.32
N SER A 78 -17.37 10.87 22.06
CA SER A 78 -18.42 10.97 23.08
C SER A 78 -19.06 9.63 23.46
N ARG A 79 -18.98 8.63 22.59
CA ARG A 79 -19.43 7.28 22.87
C ARG A 79 -18.34 6.52 23.63
N LYS A 80 -18.53 6.31 24.92
CA LYS A 80 -17.67 5.47 25.76
C LYS A 80 -17.80 4.00 25.33
N ILE A 81 -17.10 3.63 24.27
CA ILE A 81 -17.01 2.24 23.81
C ILE A 81 -15.88 1.57 24.59
N ASP A 82 -16.19 0.58 25.41
CA ASP A 82 -15.20 -0.09 26.28
C ASP A 82 -14.33 -1.12 25.53
N SER A 83 -14.54 -1.32 24.23
CA SER A 83 -13.72 -2.23 23.44
C SER A 83 -12.31 -1.68 23.25
N GLU A 84 -11.31 -2.41 23.71
CA GLU A 84 -9.89 -2.06 23.54
C GLU A 84 -9.49 -2.01 22.07
N ILE A 85 -9.99 -2.96 21.28
CA ILE A 85 -9.75 -3.03 19.83
C ILE A 85 -10.24 -1.74 19.16
N TRP A 86 -11.43 -1.26 19.53
CA TRP A 86 -11.97 -0.02 18.98
C TRP A 86 -11.10 1.18 19.33
N LYS A 87 -10.58 1.26 20.55
CA LYS A 87 -9.69 2.34 21.00
C LYS A 87 -8.41 2.41 20.15
N ILE A 88 -7.83 1.24 19.83
CA ILE A 88 -6.63 1.14 18.98
C ILE A 88 -6.94 1.64 17.57
N PHE A 89 -8.02 1.17 16.94
CA PHE A 89 -8.40 1.64 15.60
C PHE A 89 -8.71 3.14 15.60
N PHE A 90 -9.38 3.63 16.59
CA PHE A 90 -9.73 5.05 16.70
C PHE A 90 -8.50 5.93 16.97
N ALA A 91 -7.54 5.47 17.74
CA ALA A 91 -6.25 6.17 17.91
C ALA A 91 -5.47 6.23 16.60
N GLY A 92 -5.44 5.14 15.84
CA GLY A 92 -4.74 5.03 14.55
C GLY A 92 -5.51 5.55 13.33
N ARG A 93 -6.65 6.21 13.47
CA ARG A 93 -7.53 6.60 12.34
C ARG A 93 -6.85 7.40 11.23
N TYR A 94 -5.97 8.32 11.61
CA TYR A 94 -5.21 9.14 10.63
C TYR A 94 -4.15 8.31 9.92
N LEU A 95 -3.49 7.40 10.64
CA LEU A 95 -2.54 6.47 10.08
C LEU A 95 -3.23 5.56 9.04
N ILE A 96 -4.38 4.97 9.41
CA ILE A 96 -5.18 4.10 8.53
C ILE A 96 -5.63 4.85 7.27
N ALA A 97 -6.13 6.08 7.41
CA ALA A 97 -6.54 6.90 6.26
C ALA A 97 -5.37 7.21 5.33
N LEU A 98 -4.18 7.51 5.87
CA LEU A 98 -3.00 7.80 5.09
C LEU A 98 -2.46 6.55 4.38
N MET A 99 -2.42 5.41 5.07
CA MET A 99 -2.07 4.10 4.48
C MET A 99 -2.99 3.74 3.31
N ALA A 100 -4.30 3.93 3.50
CA ALA A 100 -5.28 3.66 2.46
C ALA A 100 -5.15 4.59 1.25
N MET A 101 -4.83 5.86 1.46
CA MET A 101 -4.60 6.82 0.37
C MET A 101 -3.38 6.42 -0.47
N PHE A 102 -2.27 6.07 0.15
CA PHE A 102 -1.09 5.56 -0.56
C PHE A 102 -1.37 4.22 -1.24
N SER A 103 -2.18 3.33 -0.63
CA SER A 103 -2.57 2.04 -1.22
C SER A 103 -3.39 2.21 -2.51
N ILE A 104 -4.28 3.20 -2.56
CA ILE A 104 -5.00 3.53 -3.80
C ILE A 104 -4.02 3.99 -4.89
N TYR A 105 -3.07 4.87 -4.54
CA TYR A 105 -2.08 5.35 -5.49
C TYR A 105 -1.23 4.22 -6.06
N THR A 106 -0.67 3.36 -5.23
CA THR A 106 0.13 2.21 -5.68
C THR A 106 -0.70 1.17 -6.41
N GLY A 107 -1.94 0.93 -5.99
CA GLY A 107 -2.88 0.03 -6.67
C GLY A 107 -3.25 0.51 -8.07
N LEU A 108 -3.36 1.82 -8.29
CA LEU A 108 -3.54 2.39 -9.62
C LEU A 108 -2.30 2.22 -10.50
N ILE A 109 -1.09 2.36 -9.93
CA ILE A 109 0.16 2.12 -10.69
C ILE A 109 0.29 0.64 -11.06
N TYR A 110 -0.01 -0.26 -10.14
CA TYR A 110 0.00 -1.70 -10.40
C TYR A 110 -1.16 -2.14 -11.28
N ASN A 111 -2.14 -1.26 -11.53
CA ASN A 111 -3.40 -1.56 -12.21
C ASN A 111 -4.11 -2.75 -11.57
N ASP A 112 -4.19 -2.75 -10.25
CA ASP A 112 -4.82 -3.78 -9.45
C ASP A 112 -6.02 -3.22 -8.70
N VAL A 113 -7.21 -3.72 -9.03
CA VAL A 113 -8.48 -3.35 -8.38
C VAL A 113 -9.22 -4.64 -8.02
N PHE A 114 -9.26 -5.00 -6.75
CA PHE A 114 -9.78 -6.29 -6.27
C PHE A 114 -9.17 -7.49 -6.98
N SER A 115 -7.84 -7.50 -7.11
CA SER A 115 -7.08 -8.55 -7.81
C SER A 115 -7.44 -8.70 -9.29
N LYS A 116 -7.94 -7.65 -9.94
CA LYS A 116 -8.24 -7.58 -11.37
C LYS A 116 -7.65 -6.33 -11.98
N SER A 117 -7.07 -6.46 -13.16
CA SER A 117 -6.65 -5.30 -13.94
C SER A 117 -7.82 -4.69 -14.68
N ILE A 118 -7.80 -3.37 -14.81
CA ILE A 118 -8.79 -2.62 -15.58
C ILE A 118 -8.11 -2.14 -16.87
N ASN A 119 -8.73 -2.43 -18.01
CA ASN A 119 -8.27 -1.92 -19.29
C ASN A 119 -9.03 -0.63 -19.64
N VAL A 120 -8.46 0.52 -19.25
CA VAL A 120 -9.08 1.83 -19.49
C VAL A 120 -8.64 2.41 -20.84
N PHE A 121 -7.37 2.22 -21.21
CA PHE A 121 -6.77 2.89 -22.36
C PHE A 121 -6.55 1.97 -23.57
N GLY A 122 -6.85 0.69 -23.45
CA GLY A 122 -6.49 -0.31 -24.44
C GLY A 122 -5.06 -0.81 -24.26
N SER A 123 -4.83 -2.12 -24.41
CA SER A 123 -3.50 -2.69 -24.28
C SER A 123 -2.60 -2.21 -25.42
N SER A 124 -1.32 -1.98 -25.11
CA SER A 124 -0.29 -1.61 -26.09
C SER A 124 0.28 -2.82 -26.84
N TRP A 125 -0.16 -4.02 -26.46
CA TRP A 125 0.34 -5.27 -27.02
C TRP A 125 -0.78 -6.10 -27.64
N HIS A 126 -0.49 -6.68 -28.81
CA HIS A 126 -1.27 -7.77 -29.40
C HIS A 126 -0.57 -9.10 -29.11
N THR A 127 -1.19 -9.97 -28.37
CA THR A 127 -0.71 -11.34 -28.24
C THR A 127 -1.37 -12.20 -29.32
N TYR A 128 -0.56 -12.69 -30.24
CA TYR A 128 -0.96 -13.74 -31.19
C TYR A 128 -0.98 -15.12 -30.54
N GLN A 129 -0.47 -15.21 -29.33
CA GLN A 129 -0.35 -16.45 -28.59
C GLN A 129 -1.68 -16.76 -27.87
N THR A 130 -2.13 -18.00 -28.02
CA THR A 130 -3.32 -18.49 -27.34
C THR A 130 -3.00 -18.65 -25.84
N ASP A 131 -3.99 -18.44 -24.96
CA ASP A 131 -3.85 -18.64 -23.52
C ASP A 131 -3.20 -19.99 -23.15
N LYS A 132 -3.40 -21.03 -23.97
CA LYS A 132 -2.78 -22.35 -23.80
C LYS A 132 -1.28 -22.36 -24.05
N ASP A 133 -0.80 -21.54 -24.96
CA ASP A 133 0.64 -21.45 -25.29
C ASP A 133 1.38 -20.70 -24.18
N ILE A 134 0.75 -19.67 -23.63
CA ILE A 134 1.26 -18.90 -22.48
C ILE A 134 1.33 -19.80 -21.23
N LEU A 135 0.27 -20.55 -20.96
CA LEU A 135 0.18 -21.49 -19.83
C LEU A 135 1.16 -22.66 -19.95
N SER A 136 1.46 -23.12 -21.17
CA SER A 136 2.39 -24.25 -21.41
C SER A 136 3.87 -23.85 -21.35
N ARG A 137 4.20 -22.61 -21.02
CA ARG A 137 5.57 -22.04 -21.05
C ARG A 137 6.28 -22.17 -22.41
N LYS A 138 5.53 -22.31 -23.46
CA LYS A 138 6.04 -22.31 -24.84
C LYS A 138 5.97 -20.94 -25.50
N ALA A 139 5.53 -19.93 -24.74
CA ALA A 139 5.46 -18.57 -25.22
C ALA A 139 6.87 -18.00 -25.41
N ASP A 140 7.14 -17.53 -26.62
CA ASP A 140 8.37 -16.84 -26.93
C ASP A 140 8.37 -15.44 -26.28
N MET A 141 9.56 -14.96 -25.97
CA MET A 141 9.74 -13.63 -25.43
C MET A 141 9.32 -12.60 -26.51
N ILE A 142 8.33 -11.76 -26.16
CA ILE A 142 7.86 -10.70 -27.05
C ILE A 142 8.82 -9.52 -26.93
N ASP A 143 9.55 -9.24 -28.02
CA ASP A 143 10.50 -8.14 -28.07
C ASP A 143 9.84 -6.89 -28.70
N PRO A 144 9.83 -5.73 -28.04
CA PRO A 144 9.30 -4.50 -28.59
C PRO A 144 10.04 -4.01 -29.84
N SER A 145 11.27 -4.47 -30.08
CA SER A 145 12.05 -4.16 -31.28
C SER A 145 11.57 -4.90 -32.52
N SER A 146 10.89 -6.02 -32.37
CA SER A 146 10.45 -6.87 -33.49
C SER A 146 9.23 -6.34 -34.24
N LYS A 147 8.59 -5.26 -33.79
CA LYS A 147 7.34 -4.66 -34.32
C LYS A 147 6.16 -5.63 -34.47
N GLU A 148 6.34 -6.89 -34.19
CA GLU A 148 5.30 -7.89 -34.19
C GLU A 148 4.63 -7.91 -32.82
N GLY A 149 3.38 -7.45 -32.77
CA GLY A 149 2.58 -7.47 -31.56
C GLY A 149 2.64 -6.22 -30.67
N TRP A 150 3.41 -5.21 -31.02
CA TRP A 150 3.45 -3.93 -30.27
C TRP A 150 2.94 -2.76 -31.14
N TYR A 151 2.02 -1.94 -30.57
CA TYR A 151 1.44 -0.79 -31.26
C TYR A 151 2.36 0.46 -31.34
N GLY A 152 3.55 0.42 -30.74
CA GLY A 152 4.50 1.52 -30.76
C GLY A 152 4.30 2.58 -29.69
N THR A 153 3.24 2.52 -28.90
CA THR A 153 2.98 3.44 -27.79
C THR A 153 2.85 2.65 -26.49
N PRO A 154 3.57 3.01 -25.43
CA PRO A 154 3.43 2.36 -24.14
C PRO A 154 2.05 2.64 -23.52
N TYR A 155 1.61 1.77 -22.61
CA TYR A 155 0.39 2.02 -21.83
C TYR A 155 0.53 3.31 -21.03
N PRO A 156 -0.43 4.26 -21.10
CA PRO A 156 -0.23 5.62 -20.61
C PRO A 156 -0.02 5.73 -19.10
N PHE A 157 -0.65 4.86 -18.32
CA PHE A 157 -0.56 4.91 -16.88
C PHE A 157 -0.69 3.52 -16.25
N GLY A 158 0.31 3.16 -15.42
CA GLY A 158 0.34 1.88 -14.71
C GLY A 158 0.77 0.70 -15.57
N VAL A 159 0.54 -0.50 -15.05
CA VAL A 159 0.90 -1.75 -15.73
C VAL A 159 -0.16 -2.12 -16.77
N ASP A 160 0.27 -2.53 -17.96
CA ASP A 160 -0.61 -2.96 -19.03
C ASP A 160 -1.41 -4.20 -18.60
N PRO A 161 -2.76 -4.20 -18.75
CA PRO A 161 -3.63 -5.28 -18.32
C PRO A 161 -3.35 -6.62 -18.99
N ILE A 162 -2.68 -6.63 -20.15
CA ILE A 162 -2.34 -7.87 -20.85
C ILE A 162 -1.45 -8.79 -20.03
N TRP A 163 -0.63 -8.24 -19.14
CA TRP A 163 0.26 -8.99 -18.28
C TRP A 163 -0.47 -9.71 -17.13
N GLN A 164 -1.78 -9.48 -16.98
CA GLN A 164 -2.64 -10.11 -15.98
C GLN A 164 -3.67 -11.10 -16.58
N VAL A 165 -3.51 -11.52 -17.82
CA VAL A 165 -4.46 -12.37 -18.56
C VAL A 165 -4.55 -13.81 -18.03
N THR A 166 -3.61 -14.26 -17.25
CA THR A 166 -3.60 -15.63 -16.71
C THR A 166 -4.64 -15.83 -15.62
N LYS A 167 -5.71 -16.50 -15.94
CA LYS A 167 -6.89 -16.68 -15.07
C LYS A 167 -6.74 -17.65 -13.91
N SER A 168 -5.77 -18.52 -13.83
CA SER A 168 -5.83 -19.56 -12.81
C SER A 168 -4.53 -20.14 -12.29
N ASP A 169 -3.44 -20.10 -13.02
CA ASP A 169 -2.19 -20.67 -12.54
C ASP A 169 -1.05 -19.64 -12.55
N HIS A 170 -1.18 -18.77 -11.75
CA HIS A 170 -0.43 -18.12 -10.67
C HIS A 170 1.06 -17.94 -10.88
N ALA A 171 1.71 -18.53 -11.83
CA ALA A 171 3.14 -18.65 -11.70
C ALA A 171 3.95 -17.78 -12.64
N ASN A 172 3.35 -17.11 -13.63
CA ASN A 172 4.20 -16.92 -14.78
C ASN A 172 4.45 -15.53 -15.31
N LEU A 173 3.91 -14.46 -14.70
CA LEU A 173 4.24 -13.13 -15.17
C LEU A 173 4.38 -12.20 -13.95
N ILE A 174 4.25 -10.98 -14.04
CA ILE A 174 4.54 -9.95 -13.01
C ILE A 174 4.02 -10.28 -11.59
N PHE A 175 3.00 -11.14 -11.46
CA PHE A 175 2.51 -11.67 -10.19
C PHE A 175 3.53 -12.51 -9.42
N TYR A 176 4.51 -13.08 -10.08
CA TYR A 176 5.58 -13.80 -9.40
C TYR A 176 6.39 -12.89 -8.47
N PHE A 177 6.58 -11.64 -8.86
CA PHE A 177 7.22 -10.65 -8.01
C PHE A 177 6.33 -10.23 -6.84
N LYS A 178 5.02 -10.11 -7.05
CA LYS A 178 4.08 -9.75 -5.99
C LYS A 178 3.93 -10.90 -4.98
N SER A 179 3.83 -12.13 -5.45
CA SER A 179 3.77 -13.30 -4.57
C SER A 179 5.09 -13.60 -3.83
N LEU A 180 6.22 -13.19 -4.35
CA LEU A 180 7.52 -13.26 -3.64
C LEU A 180 7.67 -12.20 -2.56
N VAL A 181 6.96 -11.08 -2.69
CA VAL A 181 6.93 -10.01 -1.67
C VAL A 181 5.89 -10.30 -0.59
N ASP A 182 4.85 -11.07 -0.92
CA ASP A 182 3.77 -11.45 0.00
C ASP A 182 4.11 -12.71 0.83
N VAL A 183 5.29 -13.31 0.69
CA VAL A 183 5.85 -14.38 1.51
C VAL A 183 6.97 -13.83 2.39
#